data_2ae55c7bf0c896a072141f65f613c010
#
_entry.id   2ae55c7bf0c896a072141f65f613c010
#
_cell.length_a   1.000
_cell.length_b   1.000
_cell.length_c   1.000
_cell.angle_alpha   90.00
_cell.angle_beta   90.00
_cell.angle_gamma   90.00
#
_symmetry.space_group_name_H-M   'P 1'
#
loop_
_entity.id
_entity.type
_entity.pdbx_description
1 polymer ?
#
loop_
_entity_poly.entity_id
_entity_poly.type
_entity_poly.pdbx_seq_one_letter_code
_entity_poly.pdbx_strand_id
1 'polypeptide(L)'
;MPRSSRAVLIAVVALIGTVGAMSLASASSGQTATSDKDRKTKTIHVIQTNEAVFTNIDVGATGDSPGDYVVITGPLVRPATSQRVGSVNAVCTLMQVTDEFPSQCVATASFRQGDITVQGVFLSVTGAPNVLAVTGGTGAYKTAHGTVTATILEDGATDLVFRLIL
;
A
#
# COMPACT_ATOMS: atom_id res chain seq x y z
N MET A 1 -41.25 17.83 21.64
CA MET A 1 -40.89 16.68 22.49
C MET A 1 -39.47 16.92 23.01
N PRO A 2 -39.25 17.03 24.32
CA PRO A 2 -37.97 17.52 24.86
C PRO A 2 -36.93 16.39 24.95
N ARG A 3 -35.70 16.76 24.60
CA ARG A 3 -34.49 15.93 24.76
C ARG A 3 -34.11 15.84 26.24
N SER A 4 -34.04 14.62 26.77
CA SER A 4 -33.55 14.31 28.11
C SER A 4 -32.03 14.14 28.08
N SER A 5 -31.30 15.11 28.67
CA SER A 5 -29.86 14.98 28.97
C SER A 5 -29.68 14.11 30.22
N ARG A 6 -29.01 12.98 30.09
CA ARG A 6 -28.57 12.20 31.25
C ARG A 6 -27.11 12.58 31.56
N ALA A 7 -26.95 13.26 32.68
CA ALA A 7 -25.65 13.54 33.30
C ALA A 7 -25.15 12.24 33.96
N VAL A 8 -23.93 11.81 33.62
CA VAL A 8 -23.23 10.71 34.28
C VAL A 8 -22.32 11.32 35.36
N LEU A 9 -22.63 11.06 36.61
CA LEU A 9 -21.77 11.41 37.75
C LEU A 9 -20.63 10.38 37.83
N ILE A 10 -19.40 10.84 37.71
CA ILE A 10 -18.20 10.03 37.98
C ILE A 10 -17.78 10.28 39.43
N ALA A 11 -17.93 9.26 40.27
CA ALA A 11 -17.43 9.29 41.65
C ALA A 11 -15.91 9.01 41.63
N VAL A 12 -15.13 9.99 42.13
CA VAL A 12 -13.69 9.80 42.36
C VAL A 12 -13.50 9.22 43.75
N VAL A 13 -13.03 7.96 43.80
CA VAL A 13 -12.56 7.32 45.05
C VAL A 13 -11.06 7.55 45.16
N ALA A 14 -10.65 8.39 46.10
CA ALA A 14 -9.24 8.55 46.47
C ALA A 14 -8.82 7.43 47.42
N LEU A 15 -7.95 6.53 46.97
CA LEU A 15 -7.27 5.57 47.85
C LEU A 15 -5.83 6.07 48.08
N ILE A 16 -5.58 6.48 49.34
CA ILE A 16 -4.25 6.76 49.86
C ILE A 16 -3.58 5.43 50.19
N GLY A 17 -2.58 5.06 49.45
CA GLY A 17 -1.80 3.82 49.62
C GLY A 17 -0.29 4.13 49.69
N THR A 18 0.29 3.69 50.76
CA THR A 18 1.66 3.80 51.29
C THR A 18 2.80 3.66 50.27
N VAL A 19 3.78 4.57 50.44
CA VAL A 19 5.06 4.62 49.72
C VAL A 19 5.93 3.39 50.07
N GLY A 20 6.04 2.46 49.15
CA GLY A 20 7.09 1.42 49.14
C GLY A 20 8.12 1.78 48.08
N ALA A 21 9.34 2.14 48.51
CA ALA A 21 10.46 2.39 47.61
C ALA A 21 10.90 1.08 46.94
N MET A 22 10.43 0.80 45.74
CA MET A 22 11.00 -0.24 44.87
C MET A 22 12.03 0.40 43.94
N SER A 23 13.28 0.05 44.14
CA SER A 23 14.40 0.36 43.25
C SER A 23 14.15 -0.30 41.91
N LEU A 24 13.76 0.48 40.90
CA LEU A 24 13.71 0.05 39.51
C LEU A 24 15.12 -0.06 38.97
N ALA A 25 15.67 -1.27 38.94
CA ALA A 25 16.84 -1.58 38.14
C ALA A 25 16.47 -1.35 36.68
N SER A 26 16.94 -0.27 36.07
CA SER A 26 16.84 0.00 34.65
C SER A 26 17.68 -1.02 33.91
N ALA A 27 17.06 -2.11 33.44
CA ALA A 27 17.65 -2.97 32.43
C ALA A 27 17.68 -2.16 31.12
N SER A 28 18.83 -1.54 30.84
CA SER A 28 19.12 -1.00 29.52
C SER A 28 19.24 -2.19 28.57
N SER A 29 18.14 -2.56 27.90
CA SER A 29 18.19 -3.43 26.74
C SER A 29 18.94 -2.68 25.65
N GLY A 30 20.23 -2.99 25.51
CA GLY A 30 21.06 -2.53 24.41
C GLY A 30 20.43 -3.04 23.10
N GLN A 31 19.59 -2.22 22.49
CA GLN A 31 19.24 -2.38 21.09
C GLN A 31 20.54 -2.14 20.30
N THR A 32 21.20 -3.23 19.95
CA THR A 32 22.24 -3.19 18.92
C THR A 32 21.56 -2.68 17.65
N ALA A 33 21.81 -1.41 17.33
CA ALA A 33 21.47 -0.87 16.03
C ALA A 33 22.23 -1.71 15.01
N THR A 34 21.52 -2.63 14.34
CA THR A 34 22.05 -3.35 13.19
C THR A 34 22.46 -2.31 12.16
N SER A 35 23.75 -2.29 11.83
CA SER A 35 24.35 -1.39 10.88
C SER A 35 23.57 -1.46 9.56
N ASP A 36 23.13 -0.32 9.04
CA ASP A 36 22.40 -0.15 7.77
C ASP A 36 23.24 -0.58 6.54
N LYS A 37 24.48 -1.04 6.75
CA LYS A 37 25.44 -1.45 5.72
C LYS A 37 25.13 -2.78 5.03
N ASP A 38 24.27 -3.64 5.58
CA ASP A 38 23.99 -4.97 5.02
C ASP A 38 22.64 -5.07 4.28
N ARG A 39 21.88 -3.99 4.17
CA ARG A 39 20.61 -3.99 3.46
C ARG A 39 20.85 -3.97 1.96
N LYS A 40 20.54 -5.09 1.31
CA LYS A 40 20.59 -5.19 -0.15
C LYS A 40 19.43 -4.43 -0.77
N THR A 41 19.73 -3.35 -1.50
CA THR A 41 18.73 -2.61 -2.27
C THR A 41 18.63 -3.13 -3.69
N LYS A 42 17.43 -3.06 -4.29
CA LYS A 42 17.17 -3.45 -5.67
C LYS A 42 16.15 -2.52 -6.30
N THR A 43 16.44 -2.02 -7.50
CA THR A 43 15.47 -1.32 -8.32
C THR A 43 14.99 -2.23 -9.45
N ILE A 44 13.66 -2.29 -9.66
CA ILE A 44 13.04 -2.97 -10.80
C ILE A 44 12.20 -1.93 -11.53
N HIS A 45 12.48 -1.74 -12.82
CA HIS A 45 11.73 -0.82 -13.69
C HIS A 45 11.02 -1.64 -14.76
N VAL A 46 9.69 -1.54 -14.81
CA VAL A 46 8.83 -2.23 -15.78
C VAL A 46 7.66 -1.33 -16.18
N ILE A 47 7.09 -1.62 -17.34
CA ILE A 47 5.87 -1.00 -17.86
C ILE A 47 4.75 -2.04 -17.80
N GLN A 48 3.61 -1.70 -17.18
CA GLN A 48 2.34 -2.36 -17.45
C GLN A 48 1.82 -1.79 -18.77
N THR A 49 1.74 -2.59 -19.81
CA THR A 49 1.35 -2.09 -21.12
C THR A 49 -0.13 -1.74 -21.19
N ASN A 50 -0.53 -0.97 -22.19
CA ASN A 50 -1.93 -0.64 -22.49
C ASN A 50 -2.78 -1.85 -22.95
N GLU A 51 -2.17 -3.05 -23.07
CA GLU A 51 -2.88 -4.32 -23.25
C GLU A 51 -3.52 -4.84 -21.94
N ALA A 52 -3.33 -4.14 -20.83
CA ALA A 52 -3.97 -4.48 -19.56
C ALA A 52 -5.50 -4.45 -19.68
N VAL A 53 -6.14 -5.46 -19.09
CA VAL A 53 -7.60 -5.56 -19.02
C VAL A 53 -8.06 -4.92 -17.72
N PHE A 54 -9.02 -4.01 -17.85
CA PHE A 54 -9.69 -3.33 -16.74
C PHE A 54 -11.16 -3.79 -16.72
N THR A 55 -11.59 -4.39 -15.62
CA THR A 55 -12.97 -4.80 -15.40
C THR A 55 -13.55 -3.99 -14.27
N ASN A 56 -14.43 -3.05 -14.61
CA ASN A 56 -15.15 -2.22 -13.64
C ASN A 56 -16.33 -2.99 -13.05
N ILE A 57 -16.46 -2.95 -11.73
CA ILE A 57 -17.55 -3.55 -10.96
C ILE A 57 -18.27 -2.43 -10.22
N ASP A 58 -19.50 -2.16 -10.65
CA ASP A 58 -20.42 -1.19 -10.03
C ASP A 58 -21.10 -1.89 -8.83
N VAL A 59 -20.93 -1.33 -7.63
CA VAL A 59 -21.45 -1.87 -6.37
C VAL A 59 -22.31 -0.80 -5.70
N GLY A 60 -23.60 -1.06 -5.56
CA GLY A 60 -24.53 -0.14 -4.90
C GLY A 60 -25.38 0.67 -5.87
N ALA A 61 -25.30 2.00 -5.83
CA ALA A 61 -26.07 2.87 -6.72
C ALA A 61 -25.43 2.88 -8.11
N THR A 62 -26.25 2.88 -9.15
CA THR A 62 -25.77 2.92 -10.54
C THR A 62 -24.88 4.14 -10.81
N GLY A 63 -23.72 3.91 -11.41
CA GLY A 63 -22.69 4.92 -11.70
C GLY A 63 -21.64 5.01 -10.60
N ASP A 64 -20.62 5.83 -10.81
CA ASP A 64 -19.48 5.91 -9.91
C ASP A 64 -19.88 6.22 -8.47
N SER A 65 -19.53 5.32 -7.55
CA SER A 65 -19.83 5.44 -6.13
C SER A 65 -18.70 4.86 -5.25
N PRO A 66 -18.53 5.35 -4.01
CA PRO A 66 -17.58 4.74 -3.08
C PRO A 66 -17.90 3.26 -2.85
N GLY A 67 -16.88 2.40 -3.00
CA GLY A 67 -17.02 0.95 -2.92
C GLY A 67 -16.96 0.24 -4.27
N ASP A 68 -17.18 0.94 -5.38
CA ASP A 68 -16.94 0.40 -6.70
C ASP A 68 -15.48 0.01 -6.84
N TYR A 69 -15.19 -1.01 -7.63
CA TYR A 69 -13.82 -1.43 -7.81
C TYR A 69 -13.49 -1.85 -9.23
N VAL A 70 -12.25 -1.72 -9.58
CA VAL A 70 -11.70 -2.21 -10.82
C VAL A 70 -10.74 -3.36 -10.56
N VAL A 71 -10.92 -4.44 -11.32
CA VAL A 71 -9.97 -5.55 -11.41
C VAL A 71 -9.06 -5.30 -12.60
N ILE A 72 -7.75 -5.32 -12.37
CA ILE A 72 -6.74 -5.01 -13.38
C ILE A 72 -5.85 -6.23 -13.55
N THR A 73 -5.65 -6.65 -14.80
CA THR A 73 -4.70 -7.73 -15.15
C THR A 73 -3.95 -7.33 -16.40
N GLY A 74 -2.61 -7.37 -16.35
CA GLY A 74 -1.82 -6.97 -17.51
C GLY A 74 -0.40 -7.52 -17.53
N PRO A 75 0.24 -7.53 -18.70
CA PRO A 75 1.63 -7.90 -18.83
C PRO A 75 2.56 -6.81 -18.30
N LEU A 76 3.68 -7.24 -17.72
CA LEU A 76 4.81 -6.39 -17.37
C LEU A 76 5.94 -6.61 -18.34
N VAL A 77 6.44 -5.54 -18.96
CA VAL A 77 7.55 -5.56 -19.92
C VAL A 77 8.74 -4.72 -19.45
N ARG A 78 9.91 -5.00 -19.95
CA ARG A 78 11.09 -4.13 -19.78
C ARG A 78 10.96 -2.90 -20.67
N PRO A 79 11.15 -1.67 -20.17
CA PRO A 79 11.03 -0.47 -20.98
C PRO A 79 11.93 -0.47 -22.23
N ALA A 80 13.19 -0.90 -22.07
CA ALA A 80 14.19 -0.84 -23.16
C ALA A 80 13.98 -1.85 -24.31
N THR A 81 13.30 -2.99 -24.06
CA THR A 81 13.22 -4.10 -25.01
C THR A 81 11.81 -4.57 -25.30
N SER A 82 10.81 -4.06 -24.60
CA SER A 82 9.42 -4.53 -24.62
C SER A 82 9.28 -6.03 -24.31
N GLN A 83 10.33 -6.66 -23.79
CA GLN A 83 10.30 -8.08 -23.42
C GLN A 83 9.40 -8.27 -22.21
N ARG A 84 8.43 -9.18 -22.33
CA ARG A 84 7.59 -9.58 -21.19
C ARG A 84 8.44 -10.25 -20.11
N VAL A 85 8.33 -9.75 -18.87
CA VAL A 85 9.08 -10.22 -17.70
C VAL A 85 8.19 -10.67 -16.57
N GLY A 86 6.88 -10.42 -16.67
CA GLY A 86 5.92 -10.76 -15.63
C GLY A 86 4.50 -10.36 -15.99
N SER A 87 3.68 -10.30 -14.97
CA SER A 87 2.31 -9.78 -15.02
C SER A 87 1.97 -9.04 -13.72
N VAL A 88 0.97 -8.18 -13.78
CA VAL A 88 0.36 -7.55 -12.60
C VAL A 88 -1.10 -7.93 -12.51
N ASN A 89 -1.58 -8.17 -11.29
CA ASN A 89 -2.97 -8.32 -10.94
C ASN A 89 -3.27 -7.36 -9.79
N ALA A 90 -4.31 -6.54 -9.92
CA ALA A 90 -4.68 -5.56 -8.91
C ALA A 90 -6.19 -5.48 -8.73
N VAL A 91 -6.60 -5.05 -7.54
CA VAL A 91 -7.93 -4.57 -7.24
C VAL A 91 -7.79 -3.19 -6.64
N CYS A 92 -8.48 -2.22 -7.22
CA CYS A 92 -8.54 -0.85 -6.73
C CYS A 92 -9.99 -0.50 -6.40
N THR A 93 -10.28 -0.18 -5.14
CA THR A 93 -11.61 0.20 -4.67
C THR A 93 -11.72 1.71 -4.60
N LEU A 94 -12.72 2.28 -5.25
CA LEU A 94 -12.99 3.71 -5.26
C LEU A 94 -13.37 4.19 -3.86
N MET A 95 -12.66 5.21 -3.37
CA MET A 95 -12.87 5.78 -2.04
C MET A 95 -13.77 7.02 -2.09
N GLN A 96 -13.63 7.82 -3.14
CA GLN A 96 -14.39 9.04 -3.35
C GLN A 96 -14.57 9.30 -4.84
N VAL A 97 -15.70 9.90 -5.21
CA VAL A 97 -15.97 10.37 -6.57
C VAL A 97 -15.49 11.81 -6.68
N THR A 98 -14.29 11.99 -7.23
CA THR A 98 -13.66 13.28 -7.53
C THR A 98 -12.99 13.19 -8.90
N ASP A 99 -12.47 14.28 -9.43
CA ASP A 99 -11.72 14.28 -10.70
C ASP A 99 -10.46 13.39 -10.67
N GLU A 100 -9.92 13.10 -9.48
CA GLU A 100 -8.72 12.28 -9.29
C GLU A 100 -9.03 10.79 -9.05
N PHE A 101 -10.30 10.44 -8.76
CA PHE A 101 -10.77 9.09 -8.46
C PHE A 101 -9.86 8.33 -7.47
N PRO A 102 -9.65 8.86 -6.23
CA PRO A 102 -8.78 8.21 -5.26
C PRO A 102 -9.30 6.82 -4.92
N SER A 103 -8.45 5.82 -5.15
CA SER A 103 -8.79 4.41 -4.96
C SER A 103 -7.77 3.73 -4.03
N GLN A 104 -8.25 2.87 -3.13
CA GLN A 104 -7.39 2.00 -2.36
C GLN A 104 -7.04 0.77 -3.20
N CYS A 105 -5.77 0.64 -3.57
CA CYS A 105 -5.29 -0.45 -4.41
C CYS A 105 -4.50 -1.49 -3.61
N VAL A 106 -4.71 -2.76 -3.95
CA VAL A 106 -3.85 -3.90 -3.60
C VAL A 106 -3.45 -4.59 -4.88
N ALA A 107 -2.16 -4.81 -5.08
CA ALA A 107 -1.65 -5.43 -6.30
C ALA A 107 -0.55 -6.45 -6.03
N THR A 108 -0.40 -7.39 -6.97
CA THR A 108 0.68 -8.37 -7.02
C THR A 108 1.36 -8.29 -8.38
N ALA A 109 2.65 -7.96 -8.38
CA ALA A 109 3.52 -8.07 -9.55
C ALA A 109 4.24 -9.42 -9.51
N SER A 110 3.93 -10.28 -10.46
CA SER A 110 4.48 -11.65 -10.56
C SER A 110 5.62 -11.68 -11.55
N PHE A 111 6.79 -12.10 -11.09
CA PHE A 111 8.01 -12.29 -11.88
C PHE A 111 8.49 -13.74 -11.79
N ARG A 112 9.41 -14.14 -12.68
CA ARG A 112 9.98 -15.49 -12.65
C ARG A 112 10.68 -15.84 -11.33
N GLN A 113 11.21 -14.83 -10.61
CA GLN A 113 11.93 -15.02 -9.35
C GLN A 113 11.03 -15.02 -8.12
N GLY A 114 9.74 -14.71 -8.25
CA GLY A 114 8.77 -14.59 -7.17
C GLY A 114 7.85 -13.39 -7.37
N ASP A 115 6.96 -13.17 -6.43
CA ASP A 115 5.97 -12.10 -6.46
C ASP A 115 6.39 -10.94 -5.55
N ILE A 116 5.89 -9.74 -5.88
CA ILE A 116 5.97 -8.55 -5.03
C ILE A 116 4.54 -8.06 -4.80
N THR A 117 4.15 -7.90 -3.54
CA THR A 117 2.84 -7.34 -3.17
C THR A 117 2.97 -5.87 -2.78
N VAL A 118 2.00 -5.07 -3.19
CA VAL A 118 1.96 -3.63 -2.93
C VAL A 118 0.57 -3.19 -2.50
N GLN A 119 0.52 -2.08 -1.73
CA GLN A 119 -0.73 -1.48 -1.30
C GLN A 119 -0.58 0.03 -1.13
N GLY A 120 -1.64 0.78 -1.42
CA GLY A 120 -1.69 2.21 -1.18
C GLY A 120 -2.84 2.90 -1.91
N VAL A 121 -2.93 4.21 -1.71
CA VAL A 121 -3.87 5.05 -2.46
C VAL A 121 -3.29 5.33 -3.84
N PHE A 122 -4.14 5.21 -4.84
CA PHE A 122 -3.82 5.48 -6.24
C PHE A 122 -4.78 6.54 -6.77
N LEU A 123 -4.25 7.58 -7.38
CA LEU A 123 -4.99 8.64 -8.05
C LEU A 123 -4.95 8.37 -9.56
N SER A 124 -6.11 8.40 -10.23
CA SER A 124 -6.23 8.13 -11.66
C SER A 124 -5.91 9.37 -12.50
N VAL A 125 -4.74 10.00 -12.25
CA VAL A 125 -4.28 11.21 -12.92
C VAL A 125 -3.08 10.88 -13.81
N THR A 126 -3.20 11.14 -15.11
CA THR A 126 -2.12 10.93 -16.09
C THR A 126 -0.92 11.82 -15.76
N GLY A 127 0.29 11.25 -15.80
CA GLY A 127 1.54 11.93 -15.51
C GLY A 127 1.84 12.15 -14.02
N ALA A 128 0.86 11.99 -13.13
CA ALA A 128 1.08 12.14 -11.70
C ALA A 128 1.66 10.84 -11.09
N PRO A 129 2.76 10.93 -10.31
CA PRO A 129 3.33 9.74 -9.67
C PRO A 129 2.52 9.34 -8.43
N ASN A 130 2.12 8.09 -8.36
CA ASN A 130 1.54 7.46 -7.19
C ASN A 130 2.60 6.61 -6.48
N VAL A 131 2.78 6.80 -5.17
CA VAL A 131 3.76 6.02 -4.38
C VAL A 131 3.01 5.06 -3.47
N LEU A 132 3.16 3.75 -3.71
CA LEU A 132 2.55 2.69 -2.92
C LEU A 132 3.63 1.94 -2.13
N ALA A 133 3.25 1.42 -0.96
CA ALA A 133 4.13 0.60 -0.14
C ALA A 133 4.29 -0.81 -0.72
N VAL A 134 5.50 -1.33 -0.72
CA VAL A 134 5.76 -2.76 -0.92
C VAL A 134 5.50 -3.46 0.41
N THR A 135 4.50 -4.33 0.44
CA THR A 135 4.01 -4.99 1.66
C THR A 135 4.61 -6.38 1.87
N GLY A 136 5.34 -6.89 0.88
CA GLY A 136 6.00 -8.19 0.96
C GLY A 136 6.22 -8.83 -0.40
N GLY A 137 6.46 -10.13 -0.40
CA GLY A 137 6.63 -10.90 -1.61
C GLY A 137 6.91 -12.37 -1.35
N THR A 138 7.22 -13.10 -2.43
CA THR A 138 7.57 -14.52 -2.40
C THR A 138 8.91 -14.78 -3.10
N GLY A 139 9.43 -15.99 -3.01
CA GLY A 139 10.67 -16.37 -3.68
C GLY A 139 11.85 -15.47 -3.33
N ALA A 140 12.48 -14.85 -4.34
CA ALA A 140 13.60 -13.92 -4.16
C ALA A 140 13.18 -12.60 -3.50
N TYR A 141 11.89 -12.34 -3.32
CA TYR A 141 11.31 -11.12 -2.75
C TYR A 141 10.63 -11.36 -1.39
N LYS A 142 10.84 -12.52 -0.76
CA LYS A 142 10.14 -12.92 0.49
C LYS A 142 10.33 -11.94 1.67
N THR A 143 11.41 -11.15 1.66
CA THR A 143 11.71 -10.13 2.69
C THR A 143 11.59 -8.71 2.15
N ALA A 144 11.09 -8.56 0.90
CA ALA A 144 11.02 -7.26 0.25
C ALA A 144 10.10 -6.30 0.99
N HIS A 145 10.59 -5.08 1.16
CA HIS A 145 9.83 -3.91 1.56
C HIS A 145 10.38 -2.69 0.81
N GLY A 146 9.70 -1.57 0.91
CA GLY A 146 10.09 -0.36 0.17
C GLY A 146 8.89 0.27 -0.52
N THR A 147 9.07 0.76 -1.74
CA THR A 147 8.02 1.46 -2.48
C THR A 147 7.98 1.05 -3.94
N VAL A 148 6.81 1.21 -4.56
CA VAL A 148 6.65 1.33 -6.00
C VAL A 148 6.12 2.70 -6.34
N THR A 149 6.74 3.36 -7.31
CA THR A 149 6.18 4.55 -7.96
C THR A 149 5.47 4.10 -9.21
N ALA A 150 4.18 4.44 -9.35
CA ALA A 150 3.35 4.11 -10.48
C ALA A 150 2.85 5.39 -11.14
N THR A 151 3.08 5.56 -12.45
CA THR A 151 2.69 6.75 -13.21
C THR A 151 1.93 6.32 -14.45
N ILE A 152 0.69 6.80 -14.61
CA ILE A 152 -0.09 6.58 -15.83
C ILE A 152 0.53 7.42 -16.95
N LEU A 153 0.82 6.79 -18.08
CA LEU A 153 1.37 7.44 -19.27
C LEU A 153 0.24 7.88 -20.22
N GLU A 154 0.57 8.77 -21.15
CA GLU A 154 -0.37 9.32 -22.14
C GLU A 154 -1.01 8.26 -23.04
N ASP A 155 -0.33 7.14 -23.27
CA ASP A 155 -0.81 6.02 -24.06
C ASP A 155 -1.67 5.01 -23.27
N GLY A 156 -1.93 5.29 -21.98
CA GLY A 156 -2.69 4.43 -21.06
C GLY A 156 -1.88 3.30 -20.42
N ALA A 157 -0.60 3.16 -20.75
CA ALA A 157 0.32 2.27 -20.03
C ALA A 157 0.64 2.85 -18.64
N THR A 158 1.20 2.02 -17.74
CA THR A 158 1.65 2.49 -16.42
C THR A 158 3.12 2.19 -16.22
N ASP A 159 3.92 3.22 -15.99
CA ASP A 159 5.32 3.11 -15.59
C ASP A 159 5.43 2.71 -14.12
N LEU A 160 6.18 1.65 -13.83
CA LEU A 160 6.32 1.07 -12.49
C LEU A 160 7.79 0.98 -12.09
N VAL A 161 8.19 1.73 -11.07
CA VAL A 161 9.55 1.72 -10.53
C VAL A 161 9.52 1.24 -9.09
N PHE A 162 9.87 -0.03 -8.87
CA PHE A 162 10.03 -0.61 -7.54
C PHE A 162 11.41 -0.25 -6.97
N ARG A 163 11.44 0.29 -5.75
CA ARG A 163 12.64 0.49 -4.94
C ARG A 163 12.55 -0.40 -3.72
N LEU A 164 13.29 -1.50 -3.76
CA LEU A 164 13.20 -2.59 -2.78
C LEU A 164 14.39 -2.56 -1.83
N ILE A 165 14.13 -2.93 -0.59
CA ILE A 165 15.08 -3.39 0.41
C ILE A 165 14.78 -4.89 0.59
N LEU A 166 15.82 -5.74 0.46
CA LEU A 166 15.71 -7.20 0.45
C LEU A 166 16.41 -7.82 1.66
#